data_53d6923f94b8f7c2a04f2631499aa278
#
_entry.id   53d6923f94b8f7c2a04f2631499aa278
#
_cell.length_a   1.000
_cell.length_b   1.000
_cell.length_c   1.000
_cell.angle_alpha   90.00
_cell.angle_beta   90.00
_cell.angle_gamma   90.00
#
_symmetry.space_group_name_H-M   'P 1'
#
loop_
_entity.id
_entity.type
_entity.pdbx_description
1 polymer ?
#
loop_
_entity_poly.entity_id
_entity_poly.type
_entity_poly.pdbx_seq_one_letter_code
_entity_poly.pdbx_strand_id
1 'polypeptide(L)'
;MKGNHQNQIILYMHAGSRNHGCEAIVNSLCHMMKEDAVLVSYRGNEDWQYTLKELCEIKQERRFEDHKLAHLFYYAYRMITKDAASFLRYRYGDIFRQPMSPLAISIGGDNYCYDSMLSDLRLGNLAFTKKGTK
;
A
#
# COMPACT_ATOMS: atom_id res chain seq x y z
N MET A 1 -4.16 -10.66 -21.70
CA MET A 1 -4.69 -9.32 -22.14
C MET A 1 -4.06 -8.29 -21.22
N LYS A 2 -3.32 -7.29 -21.73
CA LYS A 2 -2.81 -6.19 -20.90
C LYS A 2 -4.00 -5.28 -20.60
N GLY A 3 -4.50 -5.33 -19.35
CA GLY A 3 -5.57 -4.47 -18.91
C GLY A 3 -5.16 -3.00 -19.05
N ASN A 4 -6.13 -2.17 -19.36
CA ASN A 4 -5.95 -0.72 -19.48
C ASN A 4 -5.74 -0.18 -18.06
N HIS A 5 -4.47 0.04 -17.67
CA HIS A 5 -4.06 0.42 -16.31
C HIS A 5 -4.67 1.74 -15.79
N GLN A 6 -5.46 2.43 -16.60
CA GLN A 6 -6.06 3.73 -16.23
C GLN A 6 -7.23 3.64 -15.24
N ASN A 7 -7.79 2.46 -15.03
CA ASN A 7 -8.95 2.24 -14.13
C ASN A 7 -8.65 1.30 -12.95
N GLN A 8 -7.38 1.05 -12.64
CA GLN A 8 -7.06 0.21 -11.49
C GLN A 8 -7.30 0.96 -10.18
N ILE A 9 -7.90 0.27 -9.20
CA ILE A 9 -8.06 0.77 -7.83
C ILE A 9 -6.91 0.24 -6.97
N ILE A 10 -6.33 1.09 -6.14
CA ILE A 10 -5.25 0.71 -5.24
C ILE A 10 -5.82 0.40 -3.85
N LEU A 11 -5.57 -0.81 -3.37
CA LEU A 11 -5.85 -1.22 -2.01
C LEU A 11 -4.53 -1.19 -1.23
N TYR A 12 -4.47 -0.47 -0.10
CA TYR A 12 -3.23 -0.29 0.65
C TYR A 12 -3.42 -0.39 2.17
N MET A 13 -2.35 -0.43 2.92
CA MET A 13 -2.33 -0.68 4.38
C MET A 13 -2.88 -2.06 4.77
N HIS A 14 -2.68 -3.05 3.91
CA HIS A 14 -3.04 -4.43 4.20
C HIS A 14 -2.02 -5.07 5.15
N ALA A 15 -2.49 -5.60 6.26
CA ALA A 15 -1.64 -6.18 7.31
C ALA A 15 -1.17 -7.62 7.02
N GLY A 16 -1.66 -8.23 5.93
CA GLY A 16 -1.36 -9.59 5.51
C GLY A 16 -2.52 -10.57 5.74
N SER A 17 -2.58 -11.61 4.93
CA SER A 17 -3.71 -12.55 4.86
C SER A 17 -3.75 -13.56 6.02
N ARG A 18 -2.72 -13.63 6.87
CA ARG A 18 -2.82 -14.37 8.14
C ARG A 18 -3.91 -13.84 9.04
N ASN A 19 -4.21 -12.55 8.94
CA ASN A 19 -5.43 -12.00 9.51
C ASN A 19 -6.57 -12.24 8.52
N HIS A 20 -7.36 -13.29 8.75
CA HIS A 20 -8.48 -13.66 7.87
C HIS A 20 -9.52 -12.53 7.72
N GLY A 21 -9.61 -11.63 8.68
CA GLY A 21 -10.44 -10.43 8.55
C GLY A 21 -9.92 -9.49 7.46
N CYS A 22 -8.61 -9.27 7.41
CA CYS A 22 -7.97 -8.46 6.36
C CYS A 22 -8.09 -9.13 4.99
N GLU A 23 -7.89 -10.44 4.91
CA GLU A 23 -8.10 -11.23 3.69
C GLU A 23 -9.54 -11.10 3.19
N ALA A 24 -10.52 -11.28 4.07
CA ALA A 24 -11.94 -11.19 3.73
C ALA A 24 -12.33 -9.80 3.21
N ILE A 25 -11.75 -8.73 3.74
CA ILE A 25 -11.98 -7.35 3.26
C ILE A 25 -11.49 -7.21 1.81
N VAL A 26 -10.27 -7.66 1.50
CA VAL A 26 -9.73 -7.61 0.13
C VAL A 26 -10.60 -8.43 -0.82
N ASN A 27 -10.93 -9.65 -0.43
CA ASN A 27 -11.77 -10.55 -1.22
C ASN A 27 -13.13 -9.91 -1.54
N SER A 28 -13.80 -9.38 -0.53
CA SER A 28 -15.10 -8.71 -0.69
C SER A 28 -15.01 -7.50 -1.61
N LEU A 29 -14.00 -6.64 -1.43
CA LEU A 29 -13.81 -5.46 -2.27
C LEU A 29 -13.54 -5.84 -3.73
N CYS A 30 -12.66 -6.80 -3.98
CA CYS A 30 -12.38 -7.27 -5.34
C CYS A 30 -13.62 -7.83 -6.05
N HIS A 31 -14.51 -8.51 -5.32
CA HIS A 31 -15.76 -9.00 -5.90
C HIS A 31 -16.82 -7.90 -6.10
N MET A 32 -16.80 -6.86 -5.29
CA MET A 32 -17.75 -5.74 -5.40
C MET A 32 -17.35 -4.74 -6.48
N MET A 33 -16.06 -4.57 -6.70
CA MET A 33 -15.54 -3.65 -7.71
C MET A 33 -15.58 -4.30 -9.09
N LYS A 34 -15.86 -3.48 -10.09
CA LYS A 34 -15.82 -3.89 -11.50
C LYS A 34 -14.44 -3.63 -12.13
N GLU A 35 -13.62 -2.84 -11.46
CA GLU A 35 -12.29 -2.43 -11.87
C GLU A 35 -11.24 -3.40 -11.36
N ASP A 36 -10.13 -3.52 -12.08
CA ASP A 36 -8.98 -4.28 -11.63
C ASP A 36 -8.38 -3.65 -10.37
N ALA A 37 -8.04 -4.46 -9.38
CA ALA A 37 -7.44 -4.03 -8.14
C ALA A 37 -5.93 -4.30 -8.08
N VAL A 38 -5.18 -3.39 -7.46
CA VAL A 38 -3.78 -3.59 -7.08
C VAL A 38 -3.69 -3.54 -5.56
N LEU A 39 -3.30 -4.65 -4.95
CA LEU A 39 -3.07 -4.74 -3.51
C LEU A 39 -1.62 -4.38 -3.18
N VAL A 40 -1.43 -3.31 -2.42
CA VAL A 40 -0.12 -2.95 -1.85
C VAL A 40 -0.05 -3.52 -0.45
N SER A 41 0.77 -4.54 -0.27
CA SER A 41 0.86 -5.28 0.97
C SER A 41 2.24 -5.18 1.61
N TYR A 42 2.24 -5.04 2.92
CA TYR A 42 3.45 -5.18 3.74
C TYR A 42 3.98 -6.62 3.77
N ARG A 43 3.11 -7.61 3.54
CA ARG A 43 3.42 -9.05 3.52
C ARG A 43 3.01 -9.70 2.20
N GLY A 44 3.35 -9.11 1.08
CA GLY A 44 2.96 -9.57 -0.24
C GLY A 44 3.31 -11.04 -0.53
N ASN A 45 4.46 -11.52 -0.06
CA ASN A 45 4.84 -12.93 -0.21
C ASN A 45 3.90 -13.89 0.53
N GLU A 46 3.33 -13.45 1.67
CA GLU A 46 2.33 -14.20 2.41
C GLU A 46 1.01 -14.21 1.64
N ASP A 47 0.58 -13.04 1.16
CA ASP A 47 -0.68 -12.90 0.41
C ASP A 47 -0.69 -13.71 -0.89
N TRP A 48 0.48 -13.91 -1.49
CA TRP A 48 0.64 -14.79 -2.66
C TRP A 48 0.32 -16.25 -2.38
N GLN A 49 0.43 -16.72 -1.15
CA GLN A 49 0.12 -18.10 -0.75
C GLN A 49 -1.39 -18.30 -0.59
N TYR A 50 -2.14 -17.21 -0.46
CA TYR A 50 -3.60 -17.21 -0.40
C TYR A 50 -4.21 -16.95 -1.78
N THR A 51 -5.51 -17.05 -1.90
CA THR A 51 -6.23 -16.92 -3.17
C THR A 51 -6.25 -15.48 -3.73
N LEU A 52 -5.76 -14.49 -2.98
CA LEU A 52 -5.80 -13.09 -3.37
C LEU A 52 -5.07 -12.79 -4.69
N LYS A 53 -4.04 -13.57 -5.04
CA LYS A 53 -3.33 -13.47 -6.32
C LYS A 53 -4.24 -13.73 -7.55
N GLU A 54 -5.35 -14.42 -7.36
CA GLU A 54 -6.34 -14.72 -8.42
C GLU A 54 -7.33 -13.57 -8.61
N LEU A 55 -7.43 -12.70 -7.59
CA LEU A 55 -8.40 -11.60 -7.53
C LEU A 55 -7.79 -10.25 -7.87
N CYS A 56 -6.51 -10.03 -7.53
CA CYS A 56 -5.85 -8.74 -7.73
C CYS A 56 -4.34 -8.88 -7.95
N GLU A 57 -3.73 -7.85 -8.52
CA GLU A 57 -2.27 -7.76 -8.61
C GLU A 57 -1.69 -7.42 -7.25
N ILE A 58 -0.72 -8.21 -6.74
CA ILE A 58 -0.10 -7.99 -5.44
C ILE A 58 1.26 -7.31 -5.61
N LYS A 59 1.45 -6.16 -4.97
CA LYS A 59 2.72 -5.41 -4.90
C LYS A 59 3.24 -5.37 -3.48
N GLN A 60 4.51 -5.75 -3.33
CA GLN A 60 5.19 -5.70 -2.03
C GLN A 60 5.57 -4.26 -1.67
N GLU A 61 5.15 -3.79 -0.50
CA GLU A 61 5.68 -2.55 0.10
C GLU A 61 7.11 -2.75 0.59
N ARG A 62 7.95 -1.72 0.51
CA ARG A 62 9.31 -1.79 1.05
C ARG A 62 9.28 -1.86 2.57
N ARG A 63 9.82 -2.94 3.10
CA ARG A 63 9.89 -3.18 4.53
C ARG A 63 11.21 -2.72 5.12
N PHE A 64 11.18 -2.32 6.37
CA PHE A 64 12.38 -1.97 7.12
C PHE A 64 13.36 -3.14 7.21
N GLU A 65 12.85 -4.35 7.43
CA GLU A 65 13.65 -5.57 7.61
C GLU A 65 14.51 -5.88 6.40
N ASP A 66 14.01 -5.59 5.21
CA ASP A 66 14.69 -5.92 3.95
C ASP A 66 15.75 -4.86 3.57
N HIS A 67 15.60 -3.62 4.05
CA HIS A 67 16.40 -2.46 3.62
C HIS A 67 16.77 -1.52 4.77
N LYS A 68 17.28 -2.06 5.88
CA LYS A 68 17.51 -1.32 7.14
C LYS A 68 18.32 -0.04 6.97
N LEU A 69 19.45 -0.11 6.28
CA LEU A 69 20.35 1.06 6.10
C LEU A 69 19.70 2.17 5.27
N ALA A 70 19.08 1.80 4.16
CA ALA A 70 18.40 2.77 3.31
C ALA A 70 17.19 3.40 4.05
N HIS A 71 16.44 2.59 4.77
CA HIS A 71 15.31 3.06 5.57
C HIS A 71 15.74 4.05 6.65
N LEU A 72 16.82 3.70 7.38
CA LEU A 72 17.41 4.56 8.41
C LEU A 72 17.92 5.88 7.81
N PHE A 73 18.60 5.82 6.65
CA PHE A 73 19.07 7.01 5.95
C PHE A 73 17.92 7.96 5.59
N TYR A 74 16.88 7.45 4.92
CA TYR A 74 15.73 8.27 4.53
C TYR A 74 14.93 8.78 5.72
N TYR A 75 14.86 8.01 6.80
CA TYR A 75 14.24 8.43 8.05
C TYR A 75 15.00 9.59 8.68
N ALA A 76 16.33 9.46 8.84
CA ALA A 76 17.20 10.52 9.37
C ALA A 76 17.16 11.77 8.49
N TYR A 77 17.23 11.61 7.17
CA TYR A 77 17.10 12.70 6.21
C TYR A 77 15.79 13.46 6.41
N ARG A 78 14.67 12.76 6.53
CA ARG A 78 13.36 13.37 6.83
C ARG A 78 13.37 14.16 8.14
N MET A 79 13.98 13.61 9.20
CA MET A 79 14.04 14.27 10.50
C MET A 79 14.83 15.58 10.46
N ILE A 80 15.93 15.62 9.71
CA ILE A 80 16.80 16.78 9.56
C ILE A 80 16.20 17.84 8.63
N THR A 81 15.78 17.39 7.44
CA THR A 81 15.33 18.32 6.38
C THR A 81 13.84 18.65 6.43
N LYS A 82 13.06 17.93 7.24
CA LYS A 82 11.59 17.95 7.24
C LYS A 82 10.95 17.55 5.90
N ASP A 83 11.73 16.97 4.99
CA ASP A 83 11.26 16.49 3.68
C ASP A 83 10.64 15.10 3.79
N ALA A 84 9.34 15.07 4.04
CA ALA A 84 8.57 13.83 4.04
C ALA A 84 8.42 13.23 2.63
N ALA A 85 8.56 14.03 1.57
CA ALA A 85 8.34 13.55 0.21
C ALA A 85 9.39 12.53 -0.24
N SER A 86 10.66 12.75 0.12
CA SER A 86 11.74 11.80 -0.19
C SER A 86 11.54 10.46 0.54
N PHE A 87 11.13 10.49 1.80
CA PHE A 87 10.83 9.28 2.55
C PHE A 87 9.63 8.52 1.96
N LEU A 88 8.58 9.24 1.58
CA LEU A 88 7.41 8.66 0.94
C LEU A 88 7.74 8.01 -0.41
N ARG A 89 8.53 8.69 -1.24
CA ARG A 89 9.00 8.13 -2.52
C ARG A 89 9.85 6.88 -2.33
N TYR A 90 10.66 6.85 -1.29
CA TYR A 90 11.43 5.66 -0.95
C TYR A 90 10.53 4.51 -0.53
N ARG A 91 9.65 4.73 0.46
CA ARG A 91 8.79 3.69 1.03
C ARG A 91 7.77 3.15 0.02
N TYR A 92 7.14 4.05 -0.71
CA TYR A 92 6.08 3.75 -1.67
C TYR A 92 6.54 3.88 -3.13
N GLY A 93 7.85 3.66 -3.40
CA GLY A 93 8.43 3.89 -4.72
C GLY A 93 7.73 3.14 -5.84
N ASP A 94 7.27 1.92 -5.59
CA ASP A 94 6.56 1.13 -6.59
C ASP A 94 5.17 1.68 -6.86
N ILE A 95 4.49 2.24 -5.85
CA ILE A 95 3.20 2.93 -6.02
C ILE A 95 3.38 4.20 -6.87
N PHE A 96 4.44 4.97 -6.61
CA PHE A 96 4.72 6.19 -7.39
C PHE A 96 5.07 5.90 -8.85
N ARG A 97 5.53 4.68 -9.16
CA ARG A 97 5.80 4.24 -10.54
C ARG A 97 4.56 3.70 -11.25
N GLN A 98 3.51 3.35 -10.53
CA GLN A 98 2.26 2.88 -11.12
C GLN A 98 1.57 4.00 -11.91
N PRO A 99 0.78 3.67 -12.94
CA PRO A 99 -0.11 4.63 -13.57
C PRO A 99 -1.01 5.31 -12.53
N MET A 100 -1.50 6.50 -12.85
CA MET A 100 -2.45 7.19 -11.98
C MET A 100 -3.71 6.33 -11.82
N SER A 101 -4.00 5.95 -10.58
CA SER A 101 -5.26 5.32 -10.21
C SER A 101 -6.26 6.40 -9.79
N PRO A 102 -7.54 6.28 -10.19
CA PRO A 102 -8.56 7.24 -9.77
C PRO A 102 -8.85 7.18 -8.28
N LEU A 103 -8.64 6.02 -7.65
CA LEU A 103 -9.01 5.76 -6.26
C LEU A 103 -7.98 4.89 -5.55
N ALA A 104 -7.67 5.22 -4.30
CA ALA A 104 -6.94 4.37 -3.38
C ALA A 104 -7.72 4.21 -2.08
N ILE A 105 -7.85 2.97 -1.60
CA ILE A 105 -8.64 2.62 -0.42
C ILE A 105 -7.71 2.04 0.65
N SER A 106 -7.71 2.64 1.84
CA SER A 106 -7.02 2.08 3.01
C SER A 106 -7.87 0.96 3.62
N ILE A 107 -7.32 -0.26 3.63
CA ILE A 107 -8.07 -1.50 3.92
C ILE A 107 -7.52 -2.24 5.14
N GLY A 108 -7.37 -1.67 6.23
CA GLY A 108 -6.99 -2.42 7.44
C GLY A 108 -8.13 -2.36 8.45
N GLY A 109 -8.51 -3.50 9.01
CA GLY A 109 -9.65 -3.60 9.93
C GLY A 109 -9.48 -2.73 11.17
N ASP A 110 -8.29 -2.61 11.70
CA ASP A 110 -7.93 -1.86 12.92
C ASP A 110 -6.81 -0.83 12.71
N ASN A 111 -6.57 -0.44 11.47
CA ASN A 111 -5.50 0.51 11.11
C ASN A 111 -5.58 1.84 11.87
N TYR A 112 -6.79 2.34 12.15
CA TYR A 112 -7.00 3.64 12.80
C TYR A 112 -7.31 3.54 14.30
N CYS A 113 -7.17 2.35 14.88
CA CYS A 113 -7.48 2.10 16.29
C CYS A 113 -6.30 2.36 17.23
N TYR A 114 -5.07 2.43 16.71
CA TYR A 114 -3.86 2.54 17.52
C TYR A 114 -3.07 3.80 17.19
N ASP A 115 -2.84 4.65 18.18
CA ASP A 115 -2.08 5.92 18.04
C ASP A 115 -0.67 5.71 17.48
N SER A 116 -0.02 4.60 17.81
CA SER A 116 1.31 4.26 17.31
C SER A 116 1.38 4.09 15.79
N MET A 117 0.25 3.76 15.15
CA MET A 117 0.18 3.54 13.70
C MET A 117 -0.25 4.80 12.93
N LEU A 118 -0.81 5.81 13.61
CA LEU A 118 -1.38 7.00 12.95
C LEU A 118 -0.37 7.76 12.10
N SER A 119 0.89 7.84 12.51
CA SER A 119 1.92 8.53 11.72
C SER A 119 2.16 7.87 10.37
N ASP A 120 2.22 6.55 10.33
CA ASP A 120 2.45 5.77 9.12
C ASP A 120 1.23 5.77 8.20
N LEU A 121 0.03 5.70 8.78
CA LEU A 121 -1.22 5.81 8.03
C LEU A 121 -1.36 7.18 7.36
N ARG A 122 -1.06 8.27 8.10
CA ARG A 122 -1.04 9.63 7.53
C ARG A 122 -0.02 9.77 6.41
N LEU A 123 1.14 9.16 6.54
CA LEU A 123 2.16 9.18 5.49
C LEU A 123 1.70 8.42 4.24
N GLY A 124 1.06 7.26 4.40
CA GLY A 124 0.48 6.51 3.30
C GLY A 124 -0.58 7.33 2.56
N ASN A 125 -1.55 7.90 3.30
CA ASN A 125 -2.59 8.75 2.73
C ASN A 125 -2.00 9.97 1.99
N LEU A 126 -1.00 10.61 2.58
CA LEU A 126 -0.31 11.75 1.95
C LEU A 126 0.42 11.34 0.66
N ALA A 127 0.98 10.12 0.60
CA ALA A 127 1.62 9.61 -0.61
C ALA A 127 0.63 9.54 -1.78
N PHE A 128 -0.55 8.98 -1.54
CA PHE A 128 -1.59 8.89 -2.57
C PHE A 128 -2.15 10.25 -2.96
N THR A 129 -2.43 11.12 -1.99
CA THR A 129 -2.88 12.49 -2.26
C THR A 129 -1.89 13.27 -3.11
N LYS A 130 -0.58 13.18 -2.81
CA LYS A 130 0.47 13.82 -3.62
C LYS A 130 0.60 13.25 -5.03
N LYS A 131 0.23 12.00 -5.22
CA LYS A 131 0.17 11.38 -6.55
C LYS A 131 -1.04 11.86 -7.36
N GLY A 132 -2.00 12.53 -6.76
CA GLY A 132 -3.27 12.95 -7.38
C GLY A 132 -4.35 11.87 -7.37
N THR A 133 -4.17 10.83 -6.56
CA THR A 133 -5.17 9.77 -6.35
C THR A 133 -6.14 10.20 -5.23
N LYS A 134 -7.42 9.95 -5.43
CA LYS A 134 -8.47 10.18 -4.41
C LYS A 134 -8.55 9.05 -3.41
#